data_aff704cf71b4d2890363d9795026fdbd
#
_entry.id   aff704cf71b4d2890363d9795026fdbd
#
_cell.length_a   1.000
_cell.length_b   1.000
_cell.length_c   1.000
_cell.angle_alpha   90.00
_cell.angle_beta   90.00
_cell.angle_gamma   90.00
#
_symmetry.space_group_name_H-M   'P 1'
#
loop_
_entity.id
_entity.type
_entity.pdbx_description
1 polymer ?
#
loop_
_entity_poly.entity_id
_entity_poly.type
_entity_poly.pdbx_seq_one_letter_code
_entity_poly.pdbx_strand_id
1 'polypeptide(L)'
;SATIRQHGKGMIILETALETAGLTYVFPDGNGIKNIAFQVKRGEIYALYGGHHAGKSVLLQTIIGTLRPQAGTLKLFGNIDYQKERRRIGFVPQKPVTIGSLSPADMLRYFSSVFGTTEIHILDILHLNLKEKKAVRRLPLSTQRLVNLAVALLGNPDMIILDDPFSGLDKGECEHLLSVLNYLHEINHTTLLISGQDYTLLSRLAS
;
A
#
# COMPACT_ATOMS: atom_id res chain seq x y z
N SER A 1 -4.21 20.16 10.02
CA SER A 1 -3.32 20.77 11.05
C SER A 1 -1.96 20.08 10.97
N ALA A 2 -0.90 20.87 10.77
CA ALA A 2 0.46 20.36 10.73
C ALA A 2 0.93 20.08 12.17
N THR A 3 1.47 18.90 12.42
CA THR A 3 2.10 18.58 13.70
C THR A 3 3.57 18.97 13.64
N ILE A 4 4.00 19.86 14.54
CA ILE A 4 5.37 20.38 14.62
C ILE A 4 6.14 19.53 15.65
N ARG A 5 7.23 18.90 15.24
CA ARG A 5 8.24 18.36 16.17
C ARG A 5 9.49 19.25 16.13
N GLN A 6 9.92 19.78 17.27
CA GLN A 6 11.20 20.46 17.40
C GLN A 6 12.32 19.43 17.62
N HIS A 7 13.21 19.29 16.66
CA HIS A 7 14.54 18.70 16.87
C HIS A 7 15.57 19.74 16.42
N GLY A 8 16.37 20.18 17.36
CA GLY A 8 17.53 21.06 17.25
C GLY A 8 17.73 21.83 15.94
N LYS A 9 17.32 23.13 15.92
CA LYS A 9 17.59 24.13 14.86
C LYS A 9 16.89 23.92 13.49
N GLY A 10 15.59 23.67 13.49
CA GLY A 10 14.75 23.74 12.30
C GLY A 10 13.33 23.28 12.61
N MET A 11 12.33 24.01 12.12
CA MET A 11 10.93 23.62 12.21
C MET A 11 10.66 22.59 11.10
N ILE A 12 10.57 21.30 11.44
CA ILE A 12 10.18 20.25 10.48
C ILE A 12 8.66 20.21 10.44
N ILE A 13 8.07 20.72 9.37
CA ILE A 13 6.66 20.51 9.06
C ILE A 13 6.54 19.13 8.43
N LEU A 14 6.02 18.16 9.17
CA LEU A 14 5.71 16.85 8.61
C LEU A 14 4.46 17.01 7.72
N GLU A 15 4.66 16.98 6.41
CA GLU A 15 3.57 17.05 5.45
C GLU A 15 2.66 15.82 5.58
N THR A 16 1.35 16.04 5.46
CA THR A 16 0.35 14.98 5.48
C THR A 16 0.34 14.26 4.12
N ALA A 17 0.50 12.94 4.13
CA ALA A 17 0.39 12.12 2.92
C ALA A 17 -1.08 11.83 2.58
N LEU A 18 -1.90 11.58 3.62
CA LEU A 18 -3.32 11.26 3.48
C LEU A 18 -4.12 11.96 4.60
N GLU A 19 -5.21 12.61 4.25
CA GLU A 19 -6.19 13.16 5.20
C GLU A 19 -7.60 12.80 4.73
N THR A 20 -8.40 12.27 5.64
CA THR A 20 -9.83 12.00 5.43
C THR A 20 -10.64 12.73 6.48
N ALA A 21 -11.80 13.28 6.09
CA ALA A 21 -12.75 13.89 7.01
C ALA A 21 -14.17 13.54 6.58
N GLY A 22 -14.89 12.80 7.44
CA GLY A 22 -16.25 12.36 7.20
C GLY A 22 -16.40 11.39 6.00
N LEU A 23 -15.32 10.72 5.58
CA LEU A 23 -15.30 9.88 4.38
C LEU A 23 -16.33 8.76 4.51
N THR A 24 -17.24 8.68 3.54
CA THR A 24 -18.39 7.75 3.57
C THR A 24 -18.56 7.09 2.21
N TYR A 25 -18.70 5.79 2.22
CA TYR A 25 -19.16 4.97 1.09
C TYR A 25 -19.97 3.78 1.60
N VAL A 26 -21.21 3.66 1.16
CA VAL A 26 -22.14 2.60 1.58
C VAL A 26 -22.71 1.91 0.35
N PHE A 27 -22.60 0.59 0.32
CA PHE A 27 -23.25 -0.23 -0.70
C PHE A 27 -24.77 -0.30 -0.50
N PRO A 28 -25.56 -0.69 -1.52
CA PRO A 28 -27.01 -0.80 -1.41
C PRO A 28 -27.50 -1.73 -0.29
N ASP A 29 -26.68 -2.71 0.11
CA ASP A 29 -26.94 -3.64 1.21
C ASP A 29 -26.66 -3.05 2.60
N GLY A 30 -26.22 -1.79 2.67
CA GLY A 30 -25.89 -1.07 3.90
C GLY A 30 -24.47 -1.26 4.43
N ASN A 31 -23.68 -2.18 3.83
CA ASN A 31 -22.28 -2.37 4.15
C ASN A 31 -21.42 -1.22 3.62
N GLY A 32 -20.25 -1.00 4.22
CA GLY A 32 -19.32 0.05 3.75
C GLY A 32 -18.59 0.75 4.88
N ILE A 33 -18.28 2.02 4.66
CA ILE A 33 -17.62 2.90 5.65
C ILE A 33 -18.48 4.15 5.85
N LYS A 34 -18.53 4.66 7.09
CA LYS A 34 -19.32 5.85 7.43
C LYS A 34 -18.51 6.78 8.32
N ASN A 35 -18.43 8.05 7.93
CA ASN A 35 -17.85 9.14 8.71
C ASN A 35 -16.39 8.87 9.17
N ILE A 36 -15.55 8.32 8.30
CA ILE A 36 -14.15 8.00 8.61
C ILE A 36 -13.32 9.28 8.55
N ALA A 37 -12.57 9.53 9.63
CA ALA A 37 -11.64 10.65 9.73
C ALA A 37 -10.32 10.21 10.37
N PHE A 38 -9.21 10.37 9.63
CA PHE A 38 -7.85 10.14 10.11
C PHE A 38 -6.85 10.82 9.20
N GLN A 39 -5.59 10.86 9.65
CA GLN A 39 -4.46 11.41 8.90
C GLN A 39 -3.28 10.45 8.94
N VAL A 40 -2.53 10.38 7.84
CA VAL A 40 -1.24 9.68 7.73
C VAL A 40 -0.19 10.70 7.34
N LYS A 41 0.89 10.78 8.10
CA LYS A 41 2.02 11.69 7.81
C LYS A 41 2.94 11.05 6.78
N ARG A 42 3.69 11.88 6.04
CA ARG A 42 4.74 11.35 5.17
C ARG A 42 5.80 10.62 5.98
N GLY A 43 6.25 9.49 5.47
CA GLY A 43 7.21 8.62 6.15
C GLY A 43 6.66 7.94 7.41
N GLU A 44 5.35 7.82 7.56
CA GLU A 44 4.71 7.10 8.66
C GLU A 44 4.28 5.70 8.20
N ILE A 45 4.36 4.72 9.09
CA ILE A 45 3.64 3.45 8.94
C ILE A 45 2.33 3.57 9.71
N TYR A 46 1.22 3.52 8.99
CA TYR A 46 -0.12 3.58 9.58
C TYR A 46 -0.86 2.25 9.38
N ALA A 47 -1.25 1.64 10.48
CA ALA A 47 -1.92 0.34 10.49
C ALA A 47 -3.44 0.49 10.71
N LEU A 48 -4.22 -0.09 9.80
CA LEU A 48 -5.67 -0.23 9.91
C LEU A 48 -6.00 -1.63 10.44
N TYR A 49 -6.22 -1.74 11.74
CA TYR A 49 -6.59 -2.99 12.39
C TYR A 49 -8.10 -3.16 12.46
N GLY A 50 -8.58 -4.39 12.22
CA GLY A 50 -9.99 -4.75 12.38
C GLY A 50 -10.33 -6.12 11.84
N GLY A 51 -11.43 -6.70 12.29
CA GLY A 51 -11.92 -8.00 11.84
C GLY A 51 -12.35 -8.05 10.37
N HIS A 52 -12.79 -9.24 9.93
CA HIS A 52 -13.42 -9.38 8.60
C HIS A 52 -14.65 -8.46 8.51
N HIS A 53 -14.89 -7.95 7.31
CA HIS A 53 -16.02 -7.06 7.00
C HIS A 53 -16.06 -5.71 7.75
N ALA A 54 -14.96 -5.33 8.44
CA ALA A 54 -14.86 -4.02 9.10
C ALA A 54 -14.76 -2.82 8.13
N GLY A 55 -14.87 -3.03 6.82
CA GLY A 55 -14.80 -1.97 5.81
C GLY A 55 -13.39 -1.55 5.39
N LYS A 56 -12.32 -2.22 5.88
CA LYS A 56 -10.93 -1.84 5.57
C LYS A 56 -10.67 -1.76 4.07
N SER A 57 -10.98 -2.82 3.32
CA SER A 57 -10.77 -2.84 1.86
C SER A 57 -11.64 -1.79 1.14
N VAL A 58 -12.86 -1.52 1.63
CA VAL A 58 -13.72 -0.45 1.09
C VAL A 58 -13.06 0.91 1.31
N LEU A 59 -12.49 1.15 2.49
CA LEU A 59 -11.74 2.37 2.80
C LEU A 59 -10.54 2.53 1.84
N LEU A 60 -9.72 1.49 1.70
CA LEU A 60 -8.55 1.53 0.82
C LEU A 60 -8.96 1.75 -0.64
N GLN A 61 -10.00 1.06 -1.13
CA GLN A 61 -10.52 1.25 -2.48
C GLN A 61 -11.10 2.67 -2.70
N THR A 62 -11.67 3.28 -1.66
CA THR A 62 -12.12 4.67 -1.73
C THR A 62 -10.93 5.64 -1.80
N ILE A 63 -9.88 5.38 -1.02
CA ILE A 63 -8.65 6.20 -1.03
C ILE A 63 -7.96 6.14 -2.41
N ILE A 64 -7.75 4.95 -2.96
CA ILE A 64 -7.15 4.82 -4.30
C ILE A 64 -8.11 5.22 -5.44
N GLY A 65 -9.40 5.45 -5.11
CA GLY A 65 -10.45 5.96 -5.97
C GLY A 65 -11.04 4.94 -6.95
N THR A 66 -10.92 3.66 -6.66
CA THR A 66 -11.73 2.62 -7.30
C THR A 66 -13.21 2.80 -6.94
N LEU A 67 -13.48 3.22 -5.71
CA LEU A 67 -14.80 3.62 -5.24
C LEU A 67 -14.85 5.15 -5.05
N ARG A 68 -15.88 5.79 -5.58
CA ARG A 68 -16.06 7.25 -5.41
C ARG A 68 -16.79 7.52 -4.08
N PRO A 69 -16.22 8.31 -3.17
CA PRO A 69 -16.89 8.64 -1.91
C PRO A 69 -18.23 9.30 -2.16
N GLN A 70 -19.23 8.94 -1.34
CA GLN A 70 -20.57 9.52 -1.37
C GLN A 70 -20.66 10.79 -0.51
N ALA A 71 -19.80 10.90 0.52
CA ALA A 71 -19.70 12.08 1.37
C ALA A 71 -18.30 12.18 1.99
N GLY A 72 -18.00 13.34 2.56
CA GLY A 72 -16.72 13.65 3.18
C GLY A 72 -15.67 14.14 2.20
N THR A 73 -14.45 14.34 2.70
CA THR A 73 -13.33 14.82 1.92
C THR A 73 -12.14 13.86 2.03
N LEU A 74 -11.39 13.76 0.94
CA LEU A 74 -10.15 13.04 0.84
C LEU A 74 -9.10 13.98 0.25
N LYS A 75 -7.95 14.09 0.93
CA LYS A 75 -6.78 14.80 0.39
C LYS A 75 -5.60 13.83 0.33
N LEU A 76 -4.90 13.84 -0.78
CA LEU A 76 -3.63 13.13 -0.96
C LEU A 76 -2.53 14.16 -1.16
N PHE A 77 -1.47 14.07 -0.36
CA PHE A 77 -0.33 14.98 -0.39
C PHE A 77 -0.72 16.46 -0.35
N GLY A 78 -1.76 16.78 0.45
CA GLY A 78 -2.33 18.12 0.59
C GLY A 78 -3.34 18.54 -0.48
N ASN A 79 -3.52 17.76 -1.56
CA ASN A 79 -4.41 18.08 -2.67
C ASN A 79 -5.78 17.40 -2.55
N ILE A 80 -6.85 18.20 -2.76
CA ILE A 80 -8.23 17.68 -2.85
C ILE A 80 -8.47 17.02 -4.21
N ASP A 81 -7.84 17.50 -5.27
CA ASP A 81 -7.84 16.85 -6.59
C ASP A 81 -6.86 15.67 -6.59
N TYR A 82 -7.26 14.63 -5.91
CA TYR A 82 -6.45 13.42 -5.71
C TYR A 82 -6.25 12.59 -6.99
N GLN A 83 -6.91 12.90 -8.09
CA GLN A 83 -6.77 12.16 -9.36
C GLN A 83 -5.33 12.18 -9.89
N LYS A 84 -4.68 13.34 -9.80
CA LYS A 84 -3.29 13.53 -10.23
C LYS A 84 -2.30 12.87 -9.27
N GLU A 85 -2.63 12.88 -7.97
CA GLU A 85 -1.78 12.36 -6.90
C GLU A 85 -1.76 10.82 -6.83
N ARG A 86 -2.72 10.13 -7.45
CA ARG A 86 -2.78 8.66 -7.47
C ARG A 86 -1.55 8.00 -8.07
N ARG A 87 -0.86 8.68 -8.98
CA ARG A 87 0.39 8.16 -9.58
C ARG A 87 1.51 8.01 -8.56
N ARG A 88 1.37 8.67 -7.41
CA ARG A 88 2.31 8.64 -6.29
C ARG A 88 1.98 7.55 -5.28
N ILE A 89 0.96 6.74 -5.56
CA ILE A 89 0.51 5.64 -4.68
C ILE A 89 0.73 4.32 -5.36
N GLY A 90 1.48 3.43 -4.71
CA GLY A 90 1.52 2.01 -5.02
C GLY A 90 0.40 1.28 -4.27
N PHE A 91 -0.33 0.39 -4.92
CA PHE A 91 -1.38 -0.39 -4.27
C PHE A 91 -1.15 -1.88 -4.44
N VAL A 92 -1.17 -2.59 -3.31
CA VAL A 92 -1.09 -4.06 -3.26
C VAL A 92 -2.41 -4.60 -2.71
N PRO A 93 -3.27 -5.19 -3.54
CA PRO A 93 -4.56 -5.70 -3.12
C PRO A 93 -4.41 -7.01 -2.33
N GLN A 94 -5.41 -7.34 -1.50
CA GLN A 94 -5.48 -8.57 -0.73
C GLN A 94 -5.35 -9.82 -1.62
N LYS A 95 -6.09 -9.85 -2.74
CA LYS A 95 -5.97 -10.88 -3.76
C LYS A 95 -4.97 -10.42 -4.82
N PRO A 96 -3.83 -11.12 -4.99
CA PRO A 96 -2.84 -10.71 -5.98
C PRO A 96 -3.41 -10.61 -7.39
N VAL A 97 -3.04 -9.54 -8.08
CA VAL A 97 -3.35 -9.35 -9.50
C VAL A 97 -2.37 -10.17 -10.32
N THR A 98 -2.89 -10.93 -11.27
CA THR A 98 -2.10 -11.70 -12.22
C THR A 98 -2.61 -11.48 -13.63
N ILE A 99 -1.72 -11.39 -14.60
CA ILE A 99 -2.09 -11.14 -16.01
C ILE A 99 -1.82 -12.39 -16.83
N GLY A 100 -2.87 -13.06 -17.26
CA GLY A 100 -2.80 -14.21 -18.17
C GLY A 100 -1.77 -15.26 -17.75
N SER A 101 -0.78 -15.48 -18.59
CA SER A 101 0.32 -16.44 -18.40
C SER A 101 1.68 -15.77 -18.16
N LEU A 102 1.70 -14.48 -17.80
CA LEU A 102 2.95 -13.76 -17.59
C LEU A 102 3.75 -14.35 -16.44
N SER A 103 5.06 -14.54 -16.68
CA SER A 103 6.04 -14.84 -15.63
C SER A 103 6.31 -13.59 -14.78
N PRO A 104 7.00 -13.69 -13.61
CA PRO A 104 7.38 -12.51 -12.84
C PRO A 104 8.14 -11.46 -13.67
N ALA A 105 9.13 -11.88 -14.45
CA ALA A 105 9.90 -10.97 -15.30
C ALA A 105 9.05 -10.30 -16.39
N ASP A 106 8.12 -11.03 -17.00
CA ASP A 106 7.26 -10.48 -18.05
C ASP A 106 6.24 -9.51 -17.46
N MET A 107 5.70 -9.81 -16.27
CA MET A 107 4.78 -8.93 -15.57
C MET A 107 5.47 -7.60 -15.19
N LEU A 108 6.68 -7.66 -14.64
CA LEU A 108 7.46 -6.48 -14.33
C LEU A 108 7.80 -5.66 -15.58
N ARG A 109 8.21 -6.32 -16.66
CA ARG A 109 8.50 -5.64 -17.94
C ARG A 109 7.27 -4.96 -18.51
N TYR A 110 6.11 -5.61 -18.45
CA TYR A 110 4.84 -5.02 -18.87
C TYR A 110 4.52 -3.74 -18.10
N PHE A 111 4.56 -3.79 -16.77
CA PHE A 111 4.27 -2.62 -15.95
C PHE A 111 5.36 -1.54 -16.03
N SER A 112 6.63 -1.92 -16.18
CA SER A 112 7.71 -0.96 -16.43
C SER A 112 7.43 -0.12 -17.68
N SER A 113 6.93 -0.73 -18.74
CA SER A 113 6.54 -0.01 -19.96
C SER A 113 5.34 0.92 -19.72
N VAL A 114 4.39 0.55 -18.86
CA VAL A 114 3.24 1.38 -18.50
C VAL A 114 3.64 2.59 -17.65
N PHE A 115 4.55 2.40 -16.70
CA PHE A 115 5.04 3.47 -15.83
C PHE A 115 6.16 4.32 -16.46
N GLY A 116 6.72 3.88 -17.59
CA GLY A 116 7.82 4.57 -18.26
C GLY A 116 9.14 4.51 -17.46
N THR A 117 9.35 3.44 -16.68
CA THR A 117 10.55 3.25 -15.84
C THR A 117 11.31 1.99 -16.24
N THR A 118 12.64 2.05 -16.14
CA THR A 118 13.52 0.91 -16.33
C THR A 118 14.24 0.51 -15.04
N GLU A 119 14.07 1.27 -13.98
CA GLU A 119 14.77 1.06 -12.70
C GLU A 119 14.09 -0.04 -11.88
N ILE A 120 14.86 -1.10 -11.61
CA ILE A 120 14.41 -2.29 -10.89
C ILE A 120 15.32 -2.56 -9.68
N HIS A 121 15.94 -1.52 -9.10
CA HIS A 121 16.85 -1.65 -7.96
C HIS A 121 16.25 -2.34 -6.72
N ILE A 122 14.92 -2.39 -6.64
CA ILE A 122 14.18 -2.95 -5.50
C ILE A 122 14.03 -4.47 -5.58
N LEU A 123 14.30 -5.09 -6.73
CA LEU A 123 14.07 -6.53 -6.90
C LEU A 123 15.01 -7.40 -6.07
N ASP A 124 16.23 -6.93 -5.81
CA ASP A 124 17.21 -7.67 -5.01
C ASP A 124 16.71 -7.87 -3.57
N ILE A 125 16.00 -6.87 -3.03
CA ILE A 125 15.45 -6.91 -1.67
C ILE A 125 14.27 -7.87 -1.58
N LEU A 126 13.48 -7.95 -2.65
CA LEU A 126 12.31 -8.83 -2.71
C LEU A 126 12.69 -10.30 -2.92
N HIS A 127 13.96 -10.60 -3.18
CA HIS A 127 14.44 -11.95 -3.50
C HIS A 127 13.62 -12.68 -4.56
N LEU A 128 13.10 -11.93 -5.56
CA LEU A 128 12.31 -12.48 -6.64
C LEU A 128 13.18 -13.25 -7.64
N ASN A 129 12.82 -14.50 -7.89
CA ASN A 129 13.45 -15.27 -8.96
C ASN A 129 12.92 -14.85 -10.34
N LEU A 130 13.61 -13.90 -10.98
CA LEU A 130 13.25 -13.42 -12.31
C LEU A 130 13.52 -14.43 -13.44
N LYS A 131 14.24 -15.52 -13.16
CA LYS A 131 14.45 -16.62 -14.11
C LYS A 131 13.26 -17.60 -14.12
N GLU A 132 12.33 -17.48 -13.16
CA GLU A 132 11.13 -18.30 -13.10
C GLU A 132 10.26 -18.05 -14.35
N LYS A 133 9.92 -19.14 -15.06
CA LYS A 133 9.13 -19.11 -16.29
C LYS A 133 7.64 -19.42 -16.09
N LYS A 134 7.29 -19.93 -14.90
CA LYS A 134 5.88 -20.19 -14.59
C LYS A 134 5.11 -18.89 -14.49
N ALA A 135 3.86 -18.94 -14.93
CA ALA A 135 2.94 -17.81 -14.77
C ALA A 135 2.79 -17.45 -13.28
N VAL A 136 2.75 -16.14 -12.96
CA VAL A 136 2.61 -15.64 -11.58
C VAL A 136 1.44 -16.32 -10.86
N ARG A 137 0.30 -16.52 -11.52
CA ARG A 137 -0.89 -17.19 -10.95
C ARG A 137 -0.67 -18.64 -10.48
N ARG A 138 0.43 -19.29 -10.89
CA ARG A 138 0.80 -20.67 -10.52
C ARG A 138 1.90 -20.74 -9.45
N LEU A 139 2.38 -19.60 -9.00
CA LEU A 139 3.41 -19.51 -7.96
C LEU A 139 2.77 -19.50 -6.56
N PRO A 140 3.53 -19.77 -5.50
CA PRO A 140 3.08 -19.59 -4.13
C PRO A 140 2.49 -18.21 -3.88
N LEU A 141 1.53 -18.10 -2.95
CA LEU A 141 0.84 -16.85 -2.64
C LEU A 141 1.81 -15.74 -2.21
N SER A 142 2.80 -16.08 -1.40
CA SER A 142 3.89 -15.18 -1.00
C SER A 142 4.62 -14.58 -2.20
N THR A 143 5.02 -15.42 -3.15
CA THR A 143 5.70 -14.96 -4.38
C THR A 143 4.78 -14.07 -5.22
N GLN A 144 3.50 -14.42 -5.35
CA GLN A 144 2.54 -13.57 -6.07
C GLN A 144 2.42 -12.18 -5.43
N ARG A 145 2.40 -12.10 -4.09
CA ARG A 145 2.37 -10.84 -3.35
C ARG A 145 3.63 -10.02 -3.53
N LEU A 146 4.79 -10.66 -3.46
CA LEU A 146 6.07 -9.97 -3.71
C LEU A 146 6.15 -9.42 -5.14
N VAL A 147 5.64 -10.15 -6.14
CA VAL A 147 5.54 -9.63 -7.52
C VAL A 147 4.60 -8.43 -7.58
N ASN A 148 3.45 -8.46 -6.88
CA ASN A 148 2.53 -7.32 -6.84
C ASN A 148 3.14 -6.12 -6.10
N LEU A 149 3.90 -6.35 -5.03
CA LEU A 149 4.65 -5.30 -4.34
C LEU A 149 5.72 -4.70 -5.26
N ALA A 150 6.46 -5.53 -5.99
CA ALA A 150 7.43 -5.08 -6.99
C ALA A 150 6.77 -4.18 -8.05
N VAL A 151 5.61 -4.58 -8.57
CA VAL A 151 4.83 -3.77 -9.52
C VAL A 151 4.41 -2.43 -8.90
N ALA A 152 3.93 -2.44 -7.65
CA ALA A 152 3.53 -1.21 -6.95
C ALA A 152 4.70 -0.24 -6.75
N LEU A 153 5.92 -0.75 -6.66
CA LEU A 153 7.15 0.03 -6.47
C LEU A 153 7.73 0.61 -7.78
N LEU A 154 7.36 0.06 -8.95
CA LEU A 154 7.87 0.55 -10.24
C LEU A 154 7.58 2.03 -10.51
N GLY A 155 6.47 2.54 -9.99
CA GLY A 155 6.09 3.95 -10.12
C GLY A 155 6.85 4.91 -9.19
N ASN A 156 7.82 4.41 -8.41
CA ASN A 156 8.50 5.15 -7.35
C ASN A 156 7.51 5.92 -6.44
N PRO A 157 6.59 5.22 -5.77
CA PRO A 157 5.50 5.85 -5.04
C PRO A 157 5.99 6.51 -3.75
N ASP A 158 5.39 7.65 -3.40
CA ASP A 158 5.57 8.31 -2.09
C ASP A 158 4.83 7.57 -0.96
N MET A 159 3.79 6.80 -1.32
CA MET A 159 3.01 5.99 -0.38
C MET A 159 2.66 4.63 -0.99
N ILE A 160 2.76 3.58 -0.18
CA ILE A 160 2.29 2.24 -0.54
C ILE A 160 1.11 1.88 0.35
N ILE A 161 0.04 1.43 -0.28
CA ILE A 161 -1.16 0.93 0.39
C ILE A 161 -1.22 -0.58 0.21
N LEU A 162 -1.28 -1.32 1.33
CA LEU A 162 -1.35 -2.79 1.32
C LEU A 162 -2.64 -3.25 1.99
N ASP A 163 -3.45 -4.02 1.26
CA ASP A 163 -4.70 -4.57 1.78
C ASP A 163 -4.47 -6.00 2.27
N ASP A 164 -4.47 -6.20 3.59
CA ASP A 164 -4.31 -7.47 4.31
C ASP A 164 -3.15 -8.35 3.78
N PRO A 165 -1.91 -7.79 3.70
CA PRO A 165 -0.81 -8.43 2.99
C PRO A 165 -0.30 -9.72 3.66
N PHE A 166 -0.60 -9.96 4.94
CA PHE A 166 -0.15 -11.13 5.69
C PHE A 166 -1.14 -12.29 5.65
N SER A 167 -2.36 -12.09 5.19
CA SER A 167 -3.41 -13.11 5.16
C SER A 167 -3.01 -14.32 4.32
N GLY A 168 -3.10 -15.54 4.90
CA GLY A 168 -2.78 -16.79 4.20
C GLY A 168 -1.29 -17.05 3.96
N LEU A 169 -0.39 -16.28 4.55
CA LEU A 169 1.03 -16.56 4.61
C LEU A 169 1.39 -17.38 5.84
N ASP A 170 2.41 -18.22 5.72
CA ASP A 170 3.00 -18.87 6.88
C ASP A 170 3.89 -17.91 7.69
N LYS A 171 4.40 -18.39 8.85
CA LYS A 171 5.21 -17.55 9.73
C LYS A 171 6.49 -17.04 9.06
N GLY A 172 7.18 -17.89 8.31
CA GLY A 172 8.43 -17.51 7.62
C GLY A 172 8.18 -16.49 6.51
N GLU A 173 7.11 -16.68 5.75
CA GLU A 173 6.66 -15.74 4.71
C GLU A 173 6.24 -14.38 5.30
N CYS A 174 5.56 -14.38 6.46
CA CYS A 174 5.24 -13.16 7.20
C CYS A 174 6.50 -12.43 7.64
N GLU A 175 7.49 -13.14 8.22
CA GLU A 175 8.76 -12.53 8.66
C GLU A 175 9.52 -11.92 7.49
N HIS A 176 9.56 -12.60 6.36
CA HIS A 176 10.19 -12.07 5.15
C HIS A 176 9.49 -10.79 4.66
N LEU A 177 8.16 -10.81 4.56
CA LEU A 177 7.41 -9.62 4.14
C LEU A 177 7.58 -8.45 5.12
N LEU A 178 7.59 -8.73 6.44
CA LEU A 178 7.88 -7.71 7.47
C LEU A 178 9.25 -7.06 7.25
N SER A 179 10.29 -7.87 7.01
CA SER A 179 11.65 -7.34 6.78
C SER A 179 11.72 -6.46 5.52
N VAL A 180 11.02 -6.85 4.46
CA VAL A 180 10.92 -6.05 3.23
C VAL A 180 10.23 -4.71 3.49
N LEU A 181 9.09 -4.71 4.19
CA LEU A 181 8.33 -3.48 4.46
C LEU A 181 9.10 -2.52 5.38
N ASN A 182 9.77 -3.05 6.42
CA ASN A 182 10.64 -2.25 7.28
C ASN A 182 11.79 -1.64 6.48
N TYR A 183 12.45 -2.42 5.63
CA TYR A 183 13.51 -1.90 4.77
C TYR A 183 13.04 -0.74 3.87
N LEU A 184 11.89 -0.89 3.22
CA LEU A 184 11.31 0.16 2.37
C LEU A 184 11.00 1.43 3.17
N HIS A 185 10.54 1.29 4.40
CA HIS A 185 10.29 2.41 5.30
C HIS A 185 11.58 3.09 5.77
N GLU A 186 12.55 2.32 6.26
CA GLU A 186 13.79 2.84 6.85
C GLU A 186 14.69 3.51 5.83
N ILE A 187 14.86 2.92 4.64
CA ILE A 187 15.81 3.41 3.64
C ILE A 187 15.19 4.50 2.75
N ASN A 188 13.96 4.32 2.33
CA ASN A 188 13.31 5.22 1.37
C ASN A 188 12.36 6.22 2.05
N HIS A 189 12.16 6.13 3.37
CA HIS A 189 11.16 6.89 4.11
C HIS A 189 9.77 6.79 3.46
N THR A 190 9.47 5.62 2.87
CA THR A 190 8.20 5.38 2.20
C THR A 190 7.06 5.40 3.22
N THR A 191 6.01 6.13 2.93
CA THR A 191 4.78 6.10 3.73
C THR A 191 4.06 4.78 3.49
N LEU A 192 3.69 4.06 4.55
CA LEU A 192 2.96 2.80 4.44
C LEU A 192 1.59 2.91 5.10
N LEU A 193 0.53 2.54 4.37
CA LEU A 193 -0.82 2.36 4.90
C LEU A 193 -1.18 0.88 4.75
N ILE A 194 -1.28 0.17 5.85
CA ILE A 194 -1.42 -1.29 5.87
C ILE A 194 -2.70 -1.68 6.59
N SER A 195 -3.56 -2.45 5.94
CA SER A 195 -4.69 -3.08 6.63
C SER A 195 -4.35 -4.51 7.05
N GLY A 196 -4.98 -4.98 8.12
CA GLY A 196 -4.82 -6.37 8.56
C GLY A 196 -5.73 -6.75 9.69
N GLN A 197 -5.64 -8.04 10.08
CA GLN A 197 -6.43 -8.64 11.17
C GLN A 197 -5.56 -9.14 12.32
N ASP A 198 -4.25 -9.29 12.08
CA ASP A 198 -3.29 -9.69 13.09
C ASP A 198 -2.62 -8.45 13.70
N TYR A 199 -3.06 -8.10 14.91
CA TYR A 199 -2.50 -6.98 15.64
C TYR A 199 -1.01 -7.14 15.92
N THR A 200 -0.57 -8.38 16.20
CA THR A 200 0.84 -8.67 16.54
C THR A 200 1.76 -8.37 15.36
N LEU A 201 1.38 -8.75 14.16
CA LEU A 201 2.15 -8.45 12.94
C LEU A 201 2.14 -6.95 12.63
N LEU A 202 0.97 -6.32 12.71
CA LEU A 202 0.83 -4.88 12.42
C LEU A 202 1.61 -4.01 13.42
N SER A 203 1.60 -4.34 14.72
CA SER A 203 2.31 -3.57 15.75
C SER A 203 3.84 -3.62 15.59
N ARG A 204 4.38 -4.66 14.95
CA ARG A 204 5.82 -4.79 14.66
C ARG A 204 6.29 -3.88 13.52
N LEU A 205 5.37 -3.36 12.73
CA LEU A 205 5.65 -2.38 11.67
C LEU A 205 5.43 -0.94 12.17
N ALA A 206 4.40 -0.72 12.98
CA ALA A 206 3.94 0.62 13.38
C ALA A 206 4.56 1.11 14.71
N SER A 207 5.68 0.54 15.14
CA SER A 207 6.38 0.87 16.41
C SER A 207 7.33 2.07 16.31
#